data_84b670e39bb7f526fbdf31c3027d4775
#
_entry.id   84b670e39bb7f526fbdf31c3027d4775
#
_cell.length_a   1.000
_cell.length_b   1.000
_cell.length_c   1.000
_cell.angle_alpha   90.00
_cell.angle_beta   90.00
_cell.angle_gamma   90.00
#
_symmetry.space_group_name_H-M   'P 1'
#
loop_
_entity.id
_entity.type
_entity.pdbx_description
1 polymer ?
#
loop_
_entity_poly.entity_id
_entity_poly.type
_entity_poly.pdbx_seq_one_letter_code
_entity_poly.pdbx_strand_id
1 'polypeptide(L)'
;MELTVVVPTRNEAGNVPLLIQRLRNSLAELPFELLFVDDSDDGTTRILREAARKDPRIAMIHRRPEGRLGGLSTAVVTGMARARGRLVCVMDGDLQHPPELIPEMVARARAGADLVVASRYIPGATSRGLGSWSRRLVSRGATRVARTLFLEARASTDPLAGFFLCRTDLIGGLEFRPVGFKILLELLVCTPGSRVAEVPLDFQPRGAGESKATIAQGWLYLQHLWSLIRDVPGSARRWKFAAVGLSGLGILLAALEVLGAWLGWPALLAWAGAFALSLAWNTVLNLRLTFADLRRERSPLLRGYLLSALGSGAVQLLAFLGLRYTGLPLVVEGLVAAVAGMAVNAVVSLRLVRWGRRVPDSPVGSLALLQRLARAARADQAALLGVDMAVLASYPGEQYRPTRTVRDLWRRAGTSGQAIMWTTPPSGSAQARASVGVDSIIVIPAAAGPRDGARVVLLRHRRTPFTSADLDAAMRQMQRLGRADARAQATKVPPTSSRISPDPVR
;
A
#
# COMPACT_ATOMS: atom_id res chain seq x y z
N MET A 1 9.02 8.10 22.89
CA MET A 1 7.62 7.59 22.85
C MET A 1 7.61 6.33 22.00
N GLU A 2 7.08 5.22 22.52
CA GLU A 2 6.99 3.98 21.76
C GLU A 2 5.63 3.81 21.07
N LEU A 3 4.55 4.10 21.79
CA LEU A 3 3.19 3.86 21.34
C LEU A 3 2.35 5.14 21.40
N THR A 4 1.58 5.41 20.34
CA THR A 4 0.43 6.33 20.33
C THR A 4 -0.84 5.53 20.17
N VAL A 5 -1.79 5.63 21.09
CA VAL A 5 -3.13 5.07 20.95
C VAL A 5 -4.04 6.17 20.43
N VAL A 6 -4.53 6.02 19.21
CA VAL A 6 -5.46 6.94 18.55
C VAL A 6 -6.88 6.45 18.80
N VAL A 7 -7.68 7.26 19.47
CA VAL A 7 -9.08 6.96 19.82
C VAL A 7 -9.98 8.02 19.21
N PRO A 8 -10.67 7.75 18.10
CA PRO A 8 -11.72 8.63 17.62
C PRO A 8 -12.93 8.55 18.54
N THR A 9 -13.49 9.71 18.94
CA THR A 9 -14.64 9.80 19.82
C THR A 9 -15.77 10.64 19.22
N ARG A 10 -17.00 10.21 19.43
CA ARG A 10 -18.20 10.99 19.11
C ARG A 10 -19.36 10.64 20.02
N ASN A 11 -19.61 11.50 21.01
CA ASN A 11 -20.67 11.35 22.03
C ASN A 11 -20.45 10.08 22.87
N GLU A 12 -19.25 9.98 23.48
CA GLU A 12 -18.80 8.85 24.29
C GLU A 12 -18.55 9.25 25.76
N ALA A 13 -19.27 10.27 26.24
CA ALA A 13 -19.08 10.81 27.62
C ALA A 13 -19.16 9.73 28.71
N GLY A 14 -20.03 8.73 28.55
CA GLY A 14 -20.17 7.61 29.49
C GLY A 14 -19.04 6.58 29.45
N ASN A 15 -18.37 6.43 28.29
CA ASN A 15 -17.36 5.39 28.08
C ASN A 15 -15.93 5.88 28.33
N VAL A 16 -15.64 7.16 28.03
CA VAL A 16 -14.29 7.73 28.07
C VAL A 16 -13.58 7.60 29.42
N PRO A 17 -14.22 7.87 30.59
CA PRO A 17 -13.51 7.73 31.86
C PRO A 17 -13.00 6.31 32.13
N LEU A 18 -13.84 5.31 31.89
CA LEU A 18 -13.49 3.90 32.07
C LEU A 18 -12.45 3.46 31.06
N LEU A 19 -12.55 3.91 29.79
CA LEU A 19 -11.58 3.61 28.74
C LEU A 19 -10.18 4.15 29.11
N ILE A 20 -10.08 5.40 29.59
CA ILE A 20 -8.82 6.00 30.05
C ILE A 20 -8.22 5.18 31.19
N GLN A 21 -9.04 4.77 32.15
CA GLN A 21 -8.58 3.96 33.29
C GLN A 21 -8.03 2.61 32.81
N ARG A 22 -8.76 1.88 31.95
CA ARG A 22 -8.32 0.59 31.40
C ARG A 22 -7.05 0.74 30.57
N LEU A 23 -6.95 1.75 29.70
CA LEU A 23 -5.75 2.03 28.92
C LEU A 23 -4.52 2.30 29.80
N ARG A 24 -4.66 3.09 30.85
CA ARG A 24 -3.57 3.36 31.81
C ARG A 24 -3.07 2.09 32.48
N ASN A 25 -4.00 1.22 32.89
CA ASN A 25 -3.67 -0.04 33.56
C ASN A 25 -2.96 -1.00 32.60
N SER A 26 -3.51 -1.15 31.37
CA SER A 26 -2.97 -2.07 30.36
C SER A 26 -1.62 -1.64 29.79
N LEU A 27 -1.31 -0.34 29.83
CA LEU A 27 -0.10 0.23 29.23
C LEU A 27 0.93 0.72 30.26
N ALA A 28 0.76 0.39 31.55
CA ALA A 28 1.62 0.87 32.63
C ALA A 28 3.12 0.65 32.38
N GLU A 29 3.48 -0.46 31.73
CA GLU A 29 4.86 -0.88 31.41
C GLU A 29 5.42 -0.27 30.13
N LEU A 30 4.63 0.53 29.39
CA LEU A 30 5.00 1.03 28.07
C LEU A 30 5.09 2.57 28.06
N PRO A 31 6.08 3.15 27.35
CA PRO A 31 6.10 4.59 27.08
C PRO A 31 5.01 4.94 26.04
N PHE A 32 3.84 5.40 26.48
CA PHE A 32 2.68 5.66 25.62
C PHE A 32 2.17 7.08 25.69
N GLU A 33 1.39 7.46 24.67
CA GLU A 33 0.45 8.59 24.69
C GLU A 33 -0.94 8.13 24.21
N LEU A 34 -1.98 8.75 24.75
CA LEU A 34 -3.36 8.61 24.31
C LEU A 34 -3.74 9.85 23.53
N LEU A 35 -4.12 9.68 22.28
CA LEU A 35 -4.53 10.79 21.40
C LEU A 35 -5.99 10.61 21.02
N PHE A 36 -6.86 11.37 21.69
CA PHE A 36 -8.29 11.40 21.37
C PHE A 36 -8.54 12.39 20.22
N VAL A 37 -9.25 11.94 19.19
CA VAL A 37 -9.73 12.81 18.11
C VAL A 37 -11.24 12.91 18.22
N ASP A 38 -11.69 14.06 18.74
CA ASP A 38 -13.03 14.25 19.25
C ASP A 38 -13.92 15.04 18.31
N ASP A 39 -15.06 14.44 17.93
CA ASP A 39 -16.12 15.01 17.08
C ASP A 39 -17.43 15.20 17.84
N SER A 40 -17.36 15.20 19.17
CA SER A 40 -18.54 15.20 20.03
C SER A 40 -19.21 16.57 20.13
N ASP A 41 -20.51 16.52 20.39
CA ASP A 41 -21.36 17.66 20.65
C ASP A 41 -21.99 17.57 22.07
N ASP A 42 -21.56 16.57 22.87
CA ASP A 42 -21.98 16.32 24.26
C ASP A 42 -20.88 16.68 25.28
N GLY A 43 -20.99 16.12 26.49
CA GLY A 43 -20.01 16.29 27.58
C GLY A 43 -18.63 15.65 27.34
N THR A 44 -18.41 14.86 26.27
CA THR A 44 -17.17 14.14 25.99
C THR A 44 -15.97 15.07 25.93
N THR A 45 -16.09 16.18 25.16
CA THR A 45 -15.02 17.16 25.01
C THR A 45 -14.55 17.75 26.35
N ARG A 46 -15.47 18.02 27.26
CA ARG A 46 -15.16 18.53 28.62
C ARG A 46 -14.36 17.49 29.41
N ILE A 47 -14.82 16.24 29.42
CA ILE A 47 -14.18 15.13 30.13
C ILE A 47 -12.74 14.91 29.58
N LEU A 48 -12.55 14.88 28.27
CA LEU A 48 -11.24 14.71 27.66
C LEU A 48 -10.29 15.86 27.97
N ARG A 49 -10.80 17.11 28.00
CA ARG A 49 -9.99 18.29 28.33
C ARG A 49 -9.55 18.26 29.80
N GLU A 50 -10.40 17.81 30.69
CA GLU A 50 -10.06 17.63 32.11
C GLU A 50 -9.03 16.50 32.31
N ALA A 51 -9.18 15.39 31.57
CA ALA A 51 -8.22 14.28 31.61
C ALA A 51 -6.83 14.71 31.09
N ALA A 52 -6.77 15.46 30.00
CA ALA A 52 -5.53 15.98 29.42
C ALA A 52 -4.81 16.99 30.34
N ARG A 53 -5.56 17.75 31.16
CA ARG A 53 -4.97 18.65 32.17
C ARG A 53 -4.33 17.88 33.34
N LYS A 54 -4.89 16.71 33.68
CA LYS A 54 -4.42 15.88 34.80
C LYS A 54 -3.30 14.93 34.44
N ASP A 55 -3.19 14.54 33.17
CA ASP A 55 -2.21 13.57 32.71
C ASP A 55 -1.57 14.01 31.38
N PRO A 56 -0.28 14.37 31.37
CA PRO A 56 0.42 14.86 30.17
C PRO A 56 0.55 13.79 29.06
N ARG A 57 0.25 12.52 29.34
CA ARG A 57 0.21 11.45 28.35
C ARG A 57 -1.08 11.46 27.53
N ILE A 58 -2.08 12.23 27.94
CA ILE A 58 -3.36 12.36 27.25
C ILE A 58 -3.37 13.65 26.45
N ALA A 59 -3.62 13.53 25.15
CA ALA A 59 -3.82 14.65 24.25
C ALA A 59 -5.19 14.55 23.58
N MET A 60 -5.77 15.70 23.22
CA MET A 60 -7.05 15.77 22.55
C MET A 60 -6.98 16.73 21.37
N ILE A 61 -7.56 16.32 20.27
CA ILE A 61 -7.83 17.15 19.09
C ILE A 61 -9.33 17.23 18.92
N HIS A 62 -9.93 18.37 19.27
CA HIS A 62 -11.34 18.61 18.98
C HIS A 62 -11.48 19.18 17.57
N ARG A 63 -12.22 18.47 16.69
CA ARG A 63 -12.45 18.91 15.31
C ARG A 63 -13.71 19.76 15.22
N ARG A 64 -13.58 20.92 14.55
CA ARG A 64 -14.74 21.75 14.23
C ARG A 64 -15.66 21.04 13.21
N PRO A 65 -16.95 21.41 13.12
CA PRO A 65 -17.89 20.76 12.20
C PRO A 65 -17.38 20.64 10.76
N GLU A 66 -16.69 21.66 10.26
CA GLU A 66 -16.11 21.68 8.90
C GLU A 66 -15.02 20.62 8.70
N GLY A 67 -14.27 20.30 9.77
CA GLY A 67 -13.22 19.26 9.76
C GLY A 67 -13.74 17.84 9.95
N ARG A 68 -15.03 17.63 10.18
CA ARG A 68 -15.66 16.32 10.43
C ARG A 68 -16.09 15.60 9.13
N LEU A 69 -15.94 16.24 7.98
CA LEU A 69 -16.22 15.64 6.68
C LEU A 69 -15.42 14.34 6.51
N GLY A 70 -16.07 13.26 6.05
CA GLY A 70 -15.46 11.91 5.95
C GLY A 70 -15.55 11.07 7.22
N GLY A 71 -16.10 11.60 8.33
CA GLY A 71 -16.49 10.86 9.53
C GLY A 71 -15.32 10.22 10.29
N LEU A 72 -15.51 8.98 10.73
CA LEU A 72 -14.56 8.25 11.59
C LEU A 72 -13.18 8.08 10.94
N SER A 73 -13.13 7.77 9.64
CA SER A 73 -11.85 7.56 8.96
C SER A 73 -10.98 8.82 8.94
N THR A 74 -11.57 10.01 8.74
CA THR A 74 -10.81 11.26 8.78
C THR A 74 -10.35 11.60 10.20
N ALA A 75 -11.09 11.21 11.25
CA ALA A 75 -10.64 11.32 12.63
C ALA A 75 -9.39 10.45 12.87
N VAL A 76 -9.44 9.19 12.43
CA VAL A 76 -8.30 8.26 12.53
C VAL A 76 -7.08 8.81 11.79
N VAL A 77 -7.24 9.25 10.54
CA VAL A 77 -6.13 9.83 9.75
C VAL A 77 -5.54 11.07 10.43
N THR A 78 -6.39 11.93 10.99
CA THR A 78 -5.94 13.10 11.77
C THR A 78 -5.08 12.69 12.97
N GLY A 79 -5.51 11.64 13.70
CA GLY A 79 -4.77 11.09 14.82
C GLY A 79 -3.45 10.45 14.40
N MET A 80 -3.47 9.62 13.35
CA MET A 80 -2.28 8.98 12.80
C MET A 80 -1.23 10.00 12.34
N ALA A 81 -1.65 11.10 11.71
CA ALA A 81 -0.76 12.18 11.28
C ALA A 81 -0.10 12.95 12.44
N ARG A 82 -0.72 12.95 13.64
CA ARG A 82 -0.24 13.64 14.84
C ARG A 82 0.47 12.72 15.83
N ALA A 83 0.43 11.42 15.59
CA ALA A 83 1.06 10.41 16.44
C ALA A 83 2.58 10.61 16.57
N ARG A 84 3.10 10.56 17.81
CA ARG A 84 4.52 10.71 18.12
C ARG A 84 5.22 9.39 18.39
N GLY A 85 4.46 8.33 18.64
CA GLY A 85 4.96 6.98 18.88
C GLY A 85 5.57 6.36 17.63
N ARG A 86 6.48 5.41 17.83
CA ARG A 86 6.99 4.55 16.73
C ARG A 86 5.94 3.55 16.24
N LEU A 87 4.98 3.26 17.09
CA LEU A 87 3.81 2.42 16.84
C LEU A 87 2.56 3.28 17.02
N VAL A 88 1.58 3.09 16.15
CA VAL A 88 0.26 3.71 16.25
C VAL A 88 -0.77 2.61 16.37
N CYS A 89 -1.50 2.61 17.47
CA CYS A 89 -2.64 1.74 17.71
C CYS A 89 -3.93 2.54 17.49
N VAL A 90 -4.83 2.05 16.68
CA VAL A 90 -6.16 2.62 16.46
C VAL A 90 -7.18 1.72 17.12
N MET A 91 -8.08 2.30 17.91
CA MET A 91 -9.20 1.59 18.55
C MET A 91 -10.40 2.51 18.75
N ASP A 92 -11.62 1.95 18.78
CA ASP A 92 -12.84 2.71 19.02
C ASP A 92 -13.00 3.07 20.51
N GLY A 93 -13.74 4.16 20.80
CA GLY A 93 -13.97 4.68 22.15
C GLY A 93 -15.13 4.04 22.92
N ASP A 94 -15.84 3.06 22.34
CA ASP A 94 -17.10 2.49 22.85
C ASP A 94 -16.95 1.23 23.73
N LEU A 95 -15.72 0.95 24.17
CA LEU A 95 -15.35 -0.20 25.00
C LEU A 95 -15.53 -1.59 24.36
N GLN A 96 -15.86 -1.68 23.06
CA GLN A 96 -15.95 -2.96 22.34
C GLN A 96 -14.57 -3.59 22.07
N HIS A 97 -13.53 -2.77 22.05
CA HIS A 97 -12.13 -3.16 21.85
C HIS A 97 -11.43 -3.21 23.22
N PRO A 98 -10.98 -4.40 23.69
CA PRO A 98 -10.31 -4.51 24.98
C PRO A 98 -8.89 -3.92 24.91
N PRO A 99 -8.57 -2.86 25.70
CA PRO A 99 -7.24 -2.27 25.75
C PRO A 99 -6.15 -3.26 26.19
N GLU A 100 -6.52 -4.28 26.92
CA GLU A 100 -5.65 -5.34 27.46
C GLU A 100 -4.94 -6.15 26.34
N LEU A 101 -5.44 -6.06 25.10
CA LEU A 101 -4.86 -6.72 23.95
C LEU A 101 -3.66 -5.94 23.36
N ILE A 102 -3.55 -4.64 23.66
CA ILE A 102 -2.51 -3.76 23.08
C ILE A 102 -1.08 -4.25 23.41
N PRO A 103 -0.74 -4.68 24.63
CA PRO A 103 0.59 -5.21 24.93
C PRO A 103 0.99 -6.40 24.03
N GLU A 104 0.07 -7.32 23.74
CA GLU A 104 0.32 -8.43 22.82
C GLU A 104 0.54 -7.91 21.39
N MET A 105 -0.26 -6.94 20.94
CA MET A 105 -0.07 -6.31 19.62
C MET A 105 1.30 -5.64 19.51
N VAL A 106 1.75 -4.95 20.56
CA VAL A 106 3.11 -4.36 20.63
C VAL A 106 4.18 -5.44 20.56
N ALA A 107 4.00 -6.55 21.27
CA ALA A 107 4.94 -7.69 21.21
C ALA A 107 5.06 -8.27 19.80
N ARG A 108 3.95 -8.44 19.07
CA ARG A 108 3.96 -8.87 17.65
C ARG A 108 4.70 -7.87 16.75
N ALA A 109 4.49 -6.56 16.97
CA ALA A 109 5.21 -5.53 16.22
C ALA A 109 6.71 -5.51 16.53
N ARG A 110 7.10 -5.72 17.80
CA ARG A 110 8.50 -5.88 18.22
C ARG A 110 9.16 -7.12 17.59
N ALA A 111 8.39 -8.20 17.43
CA ALA A 111 8.81 -9.43 16.73
C ALA A 111 8.94 -9.24 15.22
N GLY A 112 8.59 -8.07 14.69
CA GLY A 112 8.87 -7.69 13.32
C GLY A 112 7.64 -7.57 12.43
N ALA A 113 6.41 -7.62 12.95
CA ALA A 113 5.23 -7.27 12.18
C ALA A 113 5.21 -5.76 11.88
N ASP A 114 4.81 -5.40 10.66
CA ASP A 114 4.64 -4.00 10.26
C ASP A 114 3.22 -3.50 10.61
N LEU A 115 2.26 -4.44 10.62
CA LEU A 115 0.86 -4.22 10.95
C LEU A 115 0.35 -5.40 11.79
N VAL A 116 -0.36 -5.12 12.87
CA VAL A 116 -1.01 -6.12 13.73
C VAL A 116 -2.50 -5.83 13.79
N VAL A 117 -3.32 -6.81 13.47
CA VAL A 117 -4.79 -6.69 13.41
C VAL A 117 -5.42 -7.50 14.54
N ALA A 118 -6.26 -6.89 15.34
CA ALA A 118 -7.14 -7.59 16.26
C ALA A 118 -8.31 -8.17 15.46
N SER A 119 -8.22 -9.47 15.13
CA SER A 119 -9.16 -10.13 14.22
C SER A 119 -10.27 -10.85 14.97
N ARG A 120 -11.50 -10.71 14.46
CA ARG A 120 -12.70 -11.42 14.93
C ARG A 120 -12.86 -12.83 14.31
N TYR A 121 -11.95 -13.22 13.40
CA TYR A 121 -12.14 -14.37 12.52
C TYR A 121 -11.01 -15.41 12.60
N ILE A 122 -10.12 -15.32 13.59
CA ILE A 122 -9.10 -16.33 13.87
C ILE A 122 -9.50 -17.18 15.09
N PRO A 123 -8.88 -18.35 15.30
CA PRO A 123 -9.13 -19.18 16.49
C PRO A 123 -8.92 -18.38 17.78
N GLY A 124 -9.82 -18.58 18.75
CA GLY A 124 -9.82 -17.84 20.02
C GLY A 124 -10.52 -16.48 19.98
N ALA A 125 -10.90 -16.00 18.80
CA ALA A 125 -11.64 -14.74 18.65
C ALA A 125 -13.16 -14.95 18.81
N THR A 126 -13.86 -13.88 19.21
CA THR A 126 -15.33 -13.86 19.23
C THR A 126 -15.89 -12.65 18.51
N SER A 127 -17.13 -12.78 18.03
CA SER A 127 -17.87 -11.68 17.39
C SER A 127 -19.18 -11.36 18.13
N ARG A 128 -19.20 -11.59 19.45
CA ARG A 128 -20.41 -11.42 20.30
C ARG A 128 -20.93 -9.99 20.24
N GLY A 129 -20.08 -9.00 20.20
CA GLY A 129 -20.43 -7.59 20.11
C GLY A 129 -21.14 -7.15 18.83
N LEU A 130 -21.18 -7.99 17.79
CA LEU A 130 -21.99 -7.72 16.59
C LEU A 130 -23.50 -7.92 16.83
N GLY A 131 -23.87 -8.57 17.93
CA GLY A 131 -25.26 -8.81 18.31
C GLY A 131 -25.94 -9.83 17.38
N SER A 132 -26.72 -9.38 16.38
CA SER A 132 -27.53 -10.24 15.54
C SER A 132 -26.72 -11.09 14.53
N TRP A 133 -27.29 -12.24 14.15
CA TRP A 133 -26.71 -13.13 13.12
C TRP A 133 -26.62 -12.43 11.75
N SER A 134 -27.59 -11.57 11.41
CA SER A 134 -27.61 -10.82 10.16
C SER A 134 -26.42 -9.87 10.05
N ARG A 135 -26.09 -9.14 11.13
CA ARG A 135 -24.90 -8.28 11.18
C ARG A 135 -23.60 -9.07 11.01
N ARG A 136 -23.53 -10.28 11.60
CA ARG A 136 -22.39 -11.19 11.41
C ARG A 136 -22.27 -11.63 9.95
N LEU A 137 -23.40 -11.95 9.30
CA LEU A 137 -23.42 -12.33 7.90
C LEU A 137 -22.97 -11.16 6.98
N VAL A 138 -23.52 -9.97 7.20
CA VAL A 138 -23.13 -8.75 6.47
C VAL A 138 -21.64 -8.45 6.66
N SER A 139 -21.13 -8.54 7.89
CA SER A 139 -19.70 -8.30 8.18
C SER A 139 -18.80 -9.31 7.47
N ARG A 140 -19.14 -10.60 7.48
CA ARG A 140 -18.40 -11.65 6.76
C ARG A 140 -18.51 -11.47 5.25
N GLY A 141 -19.68 -11.10 4.73
CA GLY A 141 -19.90 -10.80 3.32
C GLY A 141 -19.03 -9.63 2.86
N ALA A 142 -19.04 -8.52 3.58
CA ALA A 142 -18.20 -7.37 3.29
C ALA A 142 -16.69 -7.72 3.31
N THR A 143 -16.25 -8.48 4.32
CA THR A 143 -14.88 -8.99 4.39
C THR A 143 -14.53 -9.85 3.17
N ARG A 144 -15.44 -10.75 2.74
CA ARG A 144 -15.23 -11.59 1.57
C ARG A 144 -15.11 -10.78 0.29
N VAL A 145 -15.97 -9.77 0.11
CA VAL A 145 -15.90 -8.83 -1.02
C VAL A 145 -14.56 -8.11 -1.05
N ALA A 146 -14.11 -7.51 0.06
CA ALA A 146 -12.82 -6.84 0.14
C ALA A 146 -11.67 -7.77 -0.24
N ARG A 147 -11.61 -9.00 0.31
CA ARG A 147 -10.56 -10.00 0.05
C ARG A 147 -10.62 -10.59 -1.37
N THR A 148 -11.77 -10.51 -2.03
CA THR A 148 -11.94 -10.92 -3.43
C THR A 148 -11.46 -9.83 -4.38
N LEU A 149 -11.81 -8.57 -4.10
CA LEU A 149 -11.39 -7.43 -4.89
C LEU A 149 -9.90 -7.12 -4.75
N PHE A 150 -9.39 -7.13 -3.52
CA PHE A 150 -8.00 -6.74 -3.21
C PHE A 150 -7.21 -7.94 -2.69
N LEU A 151 -6.12 -8.28 -3.39
CA LEU A 151 -5.23 -9.37 -2.95
C LEU A 151 -4.50 -9.01 -1.67
N GLU A 152 -4.21 -7.74 -1.49
CA GLU A 152 -3.55 -7.15 -0.33
C GLU A 152 -4.38 -7.36 0.94
N ALA A 153 -5.70 -7.27 0.83
CA ALA A 153 -6.63 -7.52 1.93
C ALA A 153 -6.64 -8.98 2.42
N ARG A 154 -6.04 -9.91 1.65
CA ARG A 154 -5.89 -11.32 2.06
C ARG A 154 -4.80 -11.52 3.10
N ALA A 155 -3.94 -10.52 3.32
CA ALA A 155 -2.94 -10.54 4.39
C ALA A 155 -3.57 -10.58 5.79
N SER A 156 -4.86 -10.19 5.92
CA SER A 156 -5.64 -10.31 7.15
C SER A 156 -6.92 -11.11 6.92
N THR A 157 -7.36 -11.84 7.95
CA THR A 157 -8.68 -12.49 7.99
C THR A 157 -9.79 -11.48 8.23
N ASP A 158 -9.46 -10.32 8.86
CA ASP A 158 -10.38 -9.23 9.17
C ASP A 158 -9.87 -7.86 8.68
N PRO A 159 -9.78 -7.64 7.36
CA PRO A 159 -9.28 -6.39 6.77
C PRO A 159 -10.18 -5.18 7.03
N LEU A 160 -11.33 -5.37 7.68
CA LEU A 160 -12.30 -4.34 8.02
C LEU A 160 -12.34 -4.05 9.52
N ALA A 161 -11.38 -4.58 10.30
CA ALA A 161 -11.29 -4.33 11.74
C ALA A 161 -11.04 -2.85 12.02
N GLY A 162 -11.64 -2.34 13.09
CA GLY A 162 -11.38 -1.00 13.64
C GLY A 162 -10.24 -0.98 14.67
N PHE A 163 -9.76 -2.15 15.11
CA PHE A 163 -8.71 -2.29 16.09
C PHE A 163 -7.46 -2.90 15.47
N PHE A 164 -6.45 -2.06 15.29
CA PHE A 164 -5.18 -2.47 14.68
C PHE A 164 -4.03 -1.60 15.19
N LEU A 165 -2.83 -2.10 15.06
CA LEU A 165 -1.59 -1.41 15.39
C LEU A 165 -0.67 -1.45 14.17
N CYS A 166 -0.07 -0.31 13.82
CA CYS A 166 0.89 -0.24 12.73
C CYS A 166 2.14 0.55 13.14
N ARG A 167 3.21 0.33 12.41
CA ARG A 167 4.42 1.13 12.55
C ARG A 167 4.18 2.52 11.94
N THR A 168 4.65 3.57 12.60
CA THR A 168 4.51 4.95 12.10
C THR A 168 5.21 5.16 10.76
N ASP A 169 6.32 4.46 10.53
CA ASP A 169 7.04 4.52 9.26
C ASP A 169 6.30 3.84 8.09
N LEU A 170 5.33 2.95 8.37
CA LEU A 170 4.45 2.36 7.37
C LEU A 170 3.45 3.37 6.79
N ILE A 171 2.98 4.29 7.63
CA ILE A 171 1.96 5.28 7.27
C ILE A 171 2.55 6.62 6.80
N GLY A 172 3.83 6.84 7.04
CA GLY A 172 4.50 8.08 6.66
C GLY A 172 4.56 8.24 5.14
N GLY A 173 3.95 9.30 4.62
CA GLY A 173 3.88 9.59 3.19
C GLY A 173 2.74 8.91 2.44
N LEU A 174 1.84 8.19 3.12
CA LEU A 174 0.60 7.74 2.52
C LEU A 174 -0.39 8.90 2.45
N GLU A 175 -0.93 9.14 1.26
CA GLU A 175 -2.08 10.02 1.07
C GLU A 175 -3.36 9.21 1.23
N PHE A 176 -3.89 9.19 2.44
CA PHE A 176 -5.18 8.58 2.69
C PHE A 176 -6.30 9.41 2.07
N ARG A 177 -7.26 8.72 1.44
CA ARG A 177 -8.51 9.30 0.95
C ARG A 177 -9.69 8.69 1.71
N PRO A 178 -9.80 8.99 3.00
CA PRO A 178 -10.69 8.28 3.89
C PRO A 178 -12.15 8.51 3.52
N VAL A 179 -12.85 7.42 3.21
CA VAL A 179 -14.29 7.39 2.99
C VAL A 179 -14.92 6.43 4.00
N GLY A 180 -15.85 6.93 4.81
CA GLY A 180 -16.57 6.10 5.77
C GLY A 180 -15.75 5.75 7.01
N PHE A 181 -15.47 4.45 7.29
CA PHE A 181 -14.93 4.01 8.58
C PHE A 181 -13.95 2.80 8.48
N LYS A 182 -13.51 2.42 7.28
CA LYS A 182 -12.69 1.20 7.05
C LYS A 182 -11.25 1.51 6.65
N ILE A 183 -10.56 2.30 7.49
CA ILE A 183 -9.19 2.77 7.21
C ILE A 183 -8.16 1.64 7.12
N LEU A 184 -8.35 0.52 7.84
CA LEU A 184 -7.46 -0.62 7.77
C LEU A 184 -7.40 -1.23 6.37
N LEU A 185 -8.54 -1.31 5.66
CA LEU A 185 -8.57 -1.80 4.28
C LEU A 185 -7.72 -0.92 3.36
N GLU A 186 -7.85 0.40 3.49
CA GLU A 186 -7.05 1.35 2.72
C GLU A 186 -5.56 1.18 3.04
N LEU A 187 -5.21 1.06 4.32
CA LEU A 187 -3.83 0.81 4.75
C LEU A 187 -3.26 -0.46 4.12
N LEU A 188 -3.97 -1.59 4.17
CA LEU A 188 -3.54 -2.85 3.57
C LEU A 188 -3.33 -2.73 2.05
N VAL A 189 -4.25 -2.05 1.35
CA VAL A 189 -4.19 -1.87 -0.10
C VAL A 189 -3.05 -0.93 -0.49
N CYS A 190 -2.78 0.11 0.29
CA CYS A 190 -1.71 1.08 0.05
C CYS A 190 -0.32 0.57 0.48
N THR A 191 -0.23 -0.50 1.30
CA THR A 191 1.03 -1.05 1.80
C THR A 191 1.24 -2.52 1.39
N PRO A 192 1.26 -2.83 0.08
CA PRO A 192 1.42 -4.20 -0.39
C PRO A 192 2.76 -4.79 0.08
N GLY A 193 2.71 -6.03 0.61
CA GLY A 193 3.90 -6.72 1.08
C GLY A 193 4.29 -6.42 2.52
N SER A 194 3.53 -5.60 3.26
CA SER A 194 3.71 -5.43 4.71
C SER A 194 3.51 -6.78 5.44
N ARG A 195 4.30 -7.00 6.48
CA ARG A 195 4.17 -8.19 7.34
C ARG A 195 3.04 -7.97 8.32
N VAL A 196 1.92 -8.67 8.06
CA VAL A 196 0.72 -8.60 8.89
C VAL A 196 0.72 -9.75 9.88
N ALA A 197 0.55 -9.44 11.16
CA ALA A 197 0.25 -10.41 12.22
C ALA A 197 -1.19 -10.19 12.70
N GLU A 198 -1.80 -11.22 13.26
CA GLU A 198 -3.14 -11.14 13.85
C GLU A 198 -3.11 -11.61 15.29
N VAL A 199 -3.96 -11.01 16.11
CA VAL A 199 -4.25 -11.41 17.50
C VAL A 199 -5.75 -11.64 17.64
N PRO A 200 -6.18 -12.62 18.46
CA PRO A 200 -7.61 -12.92 18.61
C PRO A 200 -8.33 -11.81 19.38
N LEU A 201 -9.37 -11.26 18.77
CA LEU A 201 -10.22 -10.25 19.38
C LEU A 201 -11.47 -10.89 19.98
N ASP A 202 -11.63 -10.76 21.29
CA ASP A 202 -12.94 -10.93 21.91
C ASP A 202 -13.73 -9.62 21.82
N PHE A 203 -14.52 -9.51 20.73
CA PHE A 203 -15.28 -8.30 20.42
C PHE A 203 -16.47 -8.19 21.37
N GLN A 204 -16.37 -7.27 22.32
CA GLN A 204 -17.31 -7.09 23.42
C GLN A 204 -18.63 -6.42 22.99
N PRO A 205 -19.73 -6.63 23.73
CA PRO A 205 -20.90 -5.77 23.63
C PRO A 205 -20.54 -4.30 23.96
N ARG A 206 -21.26 -3.35 23.39
CA ARG A 206 -21.08 -1.93 23.73
C ARG A 206 -21.37 -1.63 25.19
N GLY A 207 -20.59 -0.74 25.79
CA GLY A 207 -20.84 -0.25 27.13
C GLY A 207 -22.09 0.63 27.19
N ALA A 208 -22.23 1.60 26.27
CA ALA A 208 -23.37 2.51 26.15
C ALA A 208 -23.52 2.96 24.65
N GLY A 209 -24.71 3.44 24.28
CA GLY A 209 -25.04 4.01 22.99
C GLY A 209 -25.62 3.02 21.96
N GLU A 210 -26.24 3.55 20.91
CA GLU A 210 -26.85 2.75 19.83
C GLU A 210 -25.92 2.52 18.64
N SER A 211 -26.09 1.36 17.99
CA SER A 211 -25.32 1.04 16.79
C SER A 211 -25.83 1.80 15.57
N LYS A 212 -24.99 2.62 14.97
CA LYS A 212 -25.28 3.43 13.78
C LYS A 212 -25.12 2.65 12.45
N ALA A 213 -25.17 1.31 12.47
CA ALA A 213 -25.08 0.51 11.26
C ALA A 213 -26.35 0.70 10.42
N THR A 214 -26.27 1.50 9.37
CA THR A 214 -27.37 1.86 8.46
C THR A 214 -27.03 1.46 7.02
N ILE A 215 -28.04 1.45 6.15
CA ILE A 215 -27.90 1.28 4.69
C ILE A 215 -26.89 2.31 4.13
N ALA A 216 -26.90 3.54 4.67
CA ALA A 216 -25.95 4.59 4.30
C ALA A 216 -24.48 4.18 4.53
N GLN A 217 -24.18 3.43 5.59
CA GLN A 217 -22.82 2.90 5.80
C GLN A 217 -22.43 1.82 4.78
N GLY A 218 -23.41 1.02 4.32
CA GLY A 218 -23.20 0.08 3.20
C GLY A 218 -22.82 0.82 1.91
N TRP A 219 -23.51 1.92 1.62
CA TRP A 219 -23.20 2.78 0.47
C TRP A 219 -21.82 3.43 0.57
N LEU A 220 -21.47 4.00 1.72
CA LEU A 220 -20.13 4.54 1.98
C LEU A 220 -19.04 3.46 1.81
N TYR A 221 -19.30 2.22 2.22
CA TYR A 221 -18.38 1.12 1.99
C TYR A 221 -18.18 0.82 0.50
N LEU A 222 -19.24 0.79 -0.30
CA LEU A 222 -19.15 0.62 -1.76
C LEU A 222 -18.38 1.78 -2.41
N GLN A 223 -18.65 3.02 -1.99
CA GLN A 223 -17.87 4.19 -2.45
C GLN A 223 -16.39 4.07 -2.09
N HIS A 224 -16.08 3.58 -0.89
CA HIS A 224 -14.69 3.33 -0.48
C HIS A 224 -14.02 2.26 -1.34
N LEU A 225 -14.67 1.12 -1.61
CA LEU A 225 -14.15 0.10 -2.52
C LEU A 225 -13.88 0.68 -3.91
N TRP A 226 -14.81 1.49 -4.42
CA TRP A 226 -14.67 2.13 -5.73
C TRP A 226 -13.51 3.13 -5.75
N SER A 227 -13.35 3.96 -4.70
CA SER A 227 -12.21 4.89 -4.60
C SER A 227 -10.88 4.16 -4.57
N LEU A 228 -10.76 3.04 -3.81
CA LEU A 228 -9.56 2.22 -3.79
C LEU A 228 -9.25 1.60 -5.16
N ILE A 229 -10.27 1.13 -5.90
CA ILE A 229 -10.10 0.61 -7.26
C ILE A 229 -9.61 1.71 -8.19
N ARG A 230 -10.18 2.90 -8.13
CA ARG A 230 -9.89 4.01 -9.04
C ARG A 230 -8.56 4.69 -8.73
N ASP A 231 -8.33 5.01 -7.46
CA ASP A 231 -7.31 5.97 -7.04
C ASP A 231 -6.00 5.32 -6.58
N VAL A 232 -6.02 4.04 -6.15
CA VAL A 232 -4.81 3.32 -5.78
C VAL A 232 -4.26 2.56 -6.99
N PRO A 233 -3.13 3.02 -7.56
CA PRO A 233 -2.52 2.33 -8.70
C PRO A 233 -2.14 0.89 -8.36
N GLY A 234 -2.45 -0.04 -9.27
CA GLY A 234 -2.16 -1.48 -9.06
C GLY A 234 -3.17 -2.24 -8.21
N SER A 235 -4.08 -1.55 -7.49
CA SER A 235 -5.16 -2.19 -6.74
C SER A 235 -6.14 -2.90 -7.68
N ALA A 236 -6.79 -3.95 -7.18
CA ALA A 236 -7.82 -4.69 -7.90
C ALA A 236 -7.41 -5.10 -9.34
N ARG A 237 -6.11 -5.25 -9.61
CA ARG A 237 -5.52 -5.44 -10.95
C ARG A 237 -6.19 -6.55 -11.76
N ARG A 238 -6.53 -7.67 -11.10
CA ARG A 238 -7.21 -8.81 -11.78
C ARG A 238 -8.57 -8.40 -12.33
N TRP A 239 -9.31 -7.61 -11.57
CA TRP A 239 -10.65 -7.16 -11.95
C TRP A 239 -10.60 -6.07 -13.01
N LYS A 240 -9.64 -5.15 -12.94
CA LYS A 240 -9.36 -4.18 -14.01
C LYS A 240 -9.00 -4.90 -15.31
N PHE A 241 -8.11 -5.89 -15.23
CA PHE A 241 -7.71 -6.70 -16.40
C PHE A 241 -8.89 -7.45 -17.00
N ALA A 242 -9.71 -8.09 -16.17
CA ALA A 242 -10.93 -8.79 -16.62
C ALA A 242 -11.95 -7.84 -17.25
N ALA A 243 -12.19 -6.68 -16.65
CA ALA A 243 -13.12 -5.67 -17.19
C ALA A 243 -12.65 -5.13 -18.54
N VAL A 244 -11.34 -4.83 -18.67
CA VAL A 244 -10.73 -4.44 -19.95
C VAL A 244 -10.87 -5.56 -20.98
N GLY A 245 -10.58 -6.81 -20.61
CA GLY A 245 -10.74 -7.96 -21.51
C GLY A 245 -12.20 -8.15 -21.99
N LEU A 246 -13.17 -8.01 -21.09
CA LEU A 246 -14.60 -8.08 -21.44
C LEU A 246 -15.03 -6.93 -22.36
N SER A 247 -14.56 -5.70 -22.10
CA SER A 247 -14.84 -4.58 -23.00
C SER A 247 -14.21 -4.78 -24.39
N GLY A 248 -13.00 -5.35 -24.45
CA GLY A 248 -12.35 -5.72 -25.71
C GLY A 248 -13.07 -6.83 -26.46
N LEU A 249 -13.67 -7.79 -25.75
CA LEU A 249 -14.55 -8.80 -26.37
C LEU A 249 -15.76 -8.12 -27.01
N GLY A 250 -16.41 -7.17 -26.32
CA GLY A 250 -17.51 -6.38 -26.89
C GLY A 250 -17.11 -5.66 -28.17
N ILE A 251 -15.92 -5.02 -28.18
CA ILE A 251 -15.37 -4.35 -29.37
C ILE A 251 -15.12 -5.35 -30.50
N LEU A 252 -14.57 -6.55 -30.20
CA LEU A 252 -14.31 -7.59 -31.19
C LEU A 252 -15.62 -8.06 -31.87
N LEU A 253 -16.64 -8.36 -31.05
CA LEU A 253 -17.92 -8.85 -31.56
C LEU A 253 -18.65 -7.77 -32.38
N ALA A 254 -18.67 -6.53 -31.89
CA ALA A 254 -19.26 -5.41 -32.63
C ALA A 254 -18.54 -5.14 -33.96
N ALA A 255 -17.20 -5.21 -33.97
CA ALA A 255 -16.43 -5.04 -35.18
C ALA A 255 -16.61 -6.21 -36.15
N LEU A 256 -16.75 -7.45 -35.68
CA LEU A 256 -17.08 -8.61 -36.52
C LEU A 256 -18.43 -8.43 -37.21
N GLU A 257 -19.43 -7.98 -36.49
CA GLU A 257 -20.76 -7.70 -37.04
C GLU A 257 -20.70 -6.61 -38.11
N VAL A 258 -20.05 -5.49 -37.82
CA VAL A 258 -19.94 -4.36 -38.74
C VAL A 258 -19.15 -4.74 -40.00
N LEU A 259 -17.94 -5.30 -39.83
CA LEU A 259 -17.06 -5.62 -40.95
C LEU A 259 -17.56 -6.80 -41.77
N GLY A 260 -18.13 -7.83 -41.13
CA GLY A 260 -18.56 -9.04 -41.78
C GLY A 260 -19.99 -8.93 -42.33
N ALA A 261 -20.98 -8.62 -41.48
CA ALA A 261 -22.39 -8.62 -41.89
C ALA A 261 -22.81 -7.34 -42.65
N TRP A 262 -22.33 -6.15 -42.20
CA TRP A 262 -22.76 -4.90 -42.81
C TRP A 262 -21.91 -4.46 -44.01
N LEU A 263 -20.57 -4.61 -43.90
CA LEU A 263 -19.63 -4.21 -44.95
C LEU A 263 -19.24 -5.36 -45.89
N GLY A 264 -19.69 -6.59 -45.62
CA GLY A 264 -19.48 -7.76 -46.49
C GLY A 264 -18.01 -8.20 -46.64
N TRP A 265 -17.15 -7.89 -45.67
CA TRP A 265 -15.77 -8.30 -45.76
C TRP A 265 -15.63 -9.83 -45.68
N PRO A 266 -14.65 -10.41 -46.38
CA PRO A 266 -14.30 -11.83 -46.19
C PRO A 266 -14.06 -12.14 -44.72
N ALA A 267 -14.59 -13.25 -44.22
CA ALA A 267 -14.60 -13.59 -42.79
C ALA A 267 -13.24 -13.48 -42.11
N LEU A 268 -12.16 -13.90 -42.78
CA LEU A 268 -10.78 -13.81 -42.24
C LEU A 268 -10.30 -12.36 -42.10
N LEU A 269 -10.66 -11.48 -43.07
CA LEU A 269 -10.29 -10.06 -43.01
C LEU A 269 -11.13 -9.34 -41.94
N ALA A 270 -12.44 -9.66 -41.84
CA ALA A 270 -13.29 -9.13 -40.79
C ALA A 270 -12.79 -9.52 -39.40
N TRP A 271 -12.39 -10.80 -39.21
CA TRP A 271 -11.78 -11.27 -37.97
C TRP A 271 -10.46 -10.54 -37.66
N ALA A 272 -9.55 -10.42 -38.64
CA ALA A 272 -8.26 -9.75 -38.45
C ALA A 272 -8.42 -8.27 -38.07
N GLY A 273 -9.34 -7.54 -38.70
CA GLY A 273 -9.66 -6.15 -38.40
C GLY A 273 -10.28 -6.01 -37.01
N ALA A 274 -11.22 -6.86 -36.65
CA ALA A 274 -11.88 -6.88 -35.35
C ALA A 274 -10.88 -7.22 -34.22
N PHE A 275 -9.99 -8.20 -34.45
CA PHE A 275 -8.92 -8.55 -33.52
C PHE A 275 -7.93 -7.40 -33.32
N ALA A 276 -7.48 -6.74 -34.39
CA ALA A 276 -6.56 -5.61 -34.31
C ALA A 276 -7.17 -4.45 -33.51
N LEU A 277 -8.45 -4.12 -33.73
CA LEU A 277 -9.17 -3.08 -33.01
C LEU A 277 -9.31 -3.42 -31.52
N SER A 278 -9.71 -4.65 -31.20
CA SER A 278 -9.81 -5.15 -29.82
C SER A 278 -8.45 -5.16 -29.11
N LEU A 279 -7.39 -5.57 -29.81
CA LEU A 279 -6.03 -5.56 -29.28
C LEU A 279 -5.55 -4.14 -28.95
N ALA A 280 -5.76 -3.18 -29.87
CA ALA A 280 -5.43 -1.77 -29.64
C ALA A 280 -6.19 -1.21 -28.43
N TRP A 281 -7.49 -1.44 -28.35
CA TRP A 281 -8.35 -1.05 -27.23
C TRP A 281 -7.83 -1.61 -25.91
N ASN A 282 -7.64 -2.92 -25.83
CA ASN A 282 -7.14 -3.60 -24.64
C ASN A 282 -5.75 -3.11 -24.23
N THR A 283 -4.87 -2.85 -25.19
CA THR A 283 -3.52 -2.35 -24.91
C THR A 283 -3.57 -0.97 -24.27
N VAL A 284 -4.34 -0.03 -24.85
CA VAL A 284 -4.46 1.33 -24.34
C VAL A 284 -5.06 1.34 -22.94
N LEU A 285 -6.16 0.60 -22.73
CA LEU A 285 -6.82 0.57 -21.41
C LEU A 285 -5.97 -0.15 -20.35
N ASN A 286 -5.31 -1.26 -20.69
CA ASN A 286 -4.44 -1.93 -19.73
C ASN A 286 -3.25 -1.06 -19.32
N LEU A 287 -2.63 -0.32 -20.24
CA LEU A 287 -1.55 0.62 -19.91
C LEU A 287 -2.03 1.81 -19.07
N ARG A 288 -3.28 2.25 -19.24
CA ARG A 288 -3.84 3.38 -18.50
C ARG A 288 -4.41 3.00 -17.15
N LEU A 289 -5.07 1.84 -17.04
CA LEU A 289 -5.87 1.44 -15.87
C LEU A 289 -5.24 0.29 -15.08
N THR A 290 -4.85 -0.80 -15.77
CA THR A 290 -4.39 -2.03 -15.11
C THR A 290 -2.93 -1.94 -14.65
N PHE A 291 -2.06 -1.31 -15.45
CA PHE A 291 -0.62 -1.18 -15.22
C PHE A 291 -0.19 0.27 -15.04
N ALA A 292 -1.07 1.13 -14.53
CA ALA A 292 -0.81 2.55 -14.34
C ALA A 292 0.36 2.82 -13.36
N ASP A 293 0.57 1.93 -12.39
CA ASP A 293 1.67 1.94 -11.42
C ASP A 293 3.04 1.59 -12.02
N LEU A 294 3.05 0.88 -13.16
CA LEU A 294 4.26 0.41 -13.82
C LEU A 294 4.69 1.32 -15.00
N ARG A 295 4.35 2.60 -14.94
CA ARG A 295 4.60 3.56 -16.05
C ARG A 295 6.06 3.67 -16.47
N ARG A 296 7.01 3.41 -15.59
CA ARG A 296 8.47 3.44 -15.89
C ARG A 296 8.96 2.18 -16.61
N GLU A 297 8.25 1.06 -16.46
CA GLU A 297 8.57 -0.22 -17.10
C GLU A 297 7.74 -0.49 -18.36
N ARG A 298 7.20 0.56 -18.99
CA ARG A 298 6.26 0.42 -20.14
C ARG A 298 6.82 -0.39 -21.28
N SER A 299 8.09 -0.24 -21.61
CA SER A 299 8.67 -0.92 -22.78
C SER A 299 8.75 -2.45 -22.61
N PRO A 300 9.33 -3.01 -21.52
CA PRO A 300 9.31 -4.46 -21.32
C PRO A 300 7.91 -5.02 -21.09
N LEU A 301 7.05 -4.30 -20.36
CA LEU A 301 5.66 -4.70 -20.12
C LEU A 301 4.85 -4.73 -21.42
N LEU A 302 5.00 -3.71 -22.26
CA LEU A 302 4.31 -3.65 -23.55
C LEU A 302 4.74 -4.79 -24.45
N ARG A 303 6.06 -5.08 -24.54
CA ARG A 303 6.58 -6.23 -25.30
C ARG A 303 6.03 -7.55 -24.79
N GLY A 304 6.07 -7.79 -23.46
CA GLY A 304 5.53 -9.01 -22.86
C GLY A 304 4.01 -9.15 -23.07
N TYR A 305 3.29 -8.03 -22.97
CA TYR A 305 1.84 -8.00 -23.21
C TYR A 305 1.52 -8.29 -24.68
N LEU A 306 2.21 -7.65 -25.64
CA LEU A 306 2.01 -7.87 -27.06
C LEU A 306 2.36 -9.29 -27.48
N LEU A 307 3.45 -9.87 -26.98
CA LEU A 307 3.81 -11.26 -27.23
C LEU A 307 2.74 -12.23 -26.70
N SER A 308 2.24 -11.99 -25.49
CA SER A 308 1.12 -12.76 -24.91
C SER A 308 -0.15 -12.62 -25.74
N ALA A 309 -0.47 -11.41 -26.21
CA ALA A 309 -1.64 -11.14 -27.04
C ALA A 309 -1.54 -11.79 -28.43
N LEU A 310 -0.35 -11.77 -29.06
CA LEU A 310 -0.10 -12.46 -30.34
C LEU A 310 -0.22 -13.98 -30.19
N GLY A 311 0.34 -14.56 -29.13
CA GLY A 311 0.20 -16.00 -28.83
C GLY A 311 -1.28 -16.39 -28.60
N SER A 312 -2.02 -15.58 -27.87
CA SER A 312 -3.45 -15.77 -27.66
C SER A 312 -4.24 -15.55 -28.97
N GLY A 313 -3.82 -14.59 -29.80
CA GLY A 313 -4.38 -14.36 -31.12
C GLY A 313 -4.22 -15.54 -32.06
N ALA A 314 -3.06 -16.21 -32.04
CA ALA A 314 -2.86 -17.44 -32.81
C ALA A 314 -3.83 -18.55 -32.38
N VAL A 315 -4.05 -18.74 -31.07
CA VAL A 315 -5.06 -19.69 -30.57
C VAL A 315 -6.48 -19.32 -31.02
N GLN A 316 -6.82 -18.02 -30.96
CA GLN A 316 -8.10 -17.52 -31.44
C GLN A 316 -8.28 -17.77 -32.94
N LEU A 317 -7.24 -17.50 -33.73
CA LEU A 317 -7.28 -17.72 -35.19
C LEU A 317 -7.51 -19.20 -35.51
N LEU A 318 -6.76 -20.11 -34.87
CA LEU A 318 -6.92 -21.55 -35.11
C LEU A 318 -8.33 -22.03 -34.72
N ALA A 319 -8.83 -21.57 -33.58
CA ALA A 319 -10.20 -21.87 -33.14
C ALA A 319 -11.25 -21.31 -34.12
N PHE A 320 -11.07 -20.07 -34.59
CA PHE A 320 -11.95 -19.42 -35.55
C PHE A 320 -11.98 -20.18 -36.89
N LEU A 321 -10.80 -20.53 -37.44
CA LEU A 321 -10.72 -21.29 -38.68
C LEU A 321 -11.36 -22.68 -38.56
N GLY A 322 -11.17 -23.36 -37.41
CA GLY A 322 -11.82 -24.64 -37.14
C GLY A 322 -13.36 -24.54 -37.10
N LEU A 323 -13.87 -23.45 -36.51
CA LEU A 323 -15.31 -23.23 -36.39
C LEU A 323 -15.98 -22.87 -37.72
N ARG A 324 -15.24 -22.36 -38.73
CA ARG A 324 -15.79 -22.06 -40.08
C ARG A 324 -16.45 -23.26 -40.77
N TYR A 325 -16.07 -24.49 -40.39
CA TYR A 325 -16.66 -25.73 -40.91
C TYR A 325 -17.95 -26.12 -40.22
N THR A 326 -18.37 -25.42 -39.14
CA THR A 326 -19.57 -25.74 -38.37
C THR A 326 -20.84 -25.10 -38.86
N GLY A 327 -20.73 -24.07 -39.72
CA GLY A 327 -21.91 -23.29 -40.22
C GLY A 327 -22.51 -22.36 -39.18
N LEU A 328 -21.84 -22.11 -38.07
CA LEU A 328 -22.31 -21.16 -37.05
C LEU A 328 -22.25 -19.71 -37.55
N PRO A 329 -23.09 -18.81 -37.04
CA PRO A 329 -22.98 -17.37 -37.31
C PRO A 329 -21.60 -16.82 -36.97
N LEU A 330 -21.06 -15.92 -37.79
CA LEU A 330 -19.72 -15.34 -37.69
C LEU A 330 -19.39 -14.80 -36.27
N VAL A 331 -20.36 -14.15 -35.66
CA VAL A 331 -20.24 -13.59 -34.29
C VAL A 331 -20.08 -14.71 -33.24
N VAL A 332 -20.78 -15.83 -33.42
CA VAL A 332 -20.69 -16.99 -32.50
C VAL A 332 -19.31 -17.66 -32.62
N GLU A 333 -18.82 -17.86 -33.87
CA GLU A 333 -17.48 -18.36 -34.13
C GLU A 333 -16.43 -17.46 -33.47
N GLY A 334 -16.57 -16.12 -33.64
CA GLY A 334 -15.70 -15.13 -33.00
C GLY A 334 -15.75 -15.15 -31.46
N LEU A 335 -16.93 -15.33 -30.90
CA LEU A 335 -17.08 -15.43 -29.44
C LEU A 335 -16.37 -16.65 -28.86
N VAL A 336 -16.60 -17.83 -29.43
CA VAL A 336 -15.97 -19.08 -28.96
C VAL A 336 -14.45 -19.00 -29.11
N ALA A 337 -13.97 -18.52 -30.25
CA ALA A 337 -12.54 -18.32 -30.51
C ALA A 337 -11.92 -17.33 -29.51
N ALA A 338 -12.61 -16.22 -29.23
CA ALA A 338 -12.15 -15.21 -28.27
C ALA A 338 -12.06 -15.77 -26.85
N VAL A 339 -13.03 -16.56 -26.39
CA VAL A 339 -13.03 -17.18 -25.06
C VAL A 339 -11.81 -18.12 -24.93
N ALA A 340 -11.51 -18.93 -25.94
CA ALA A 340 -10.32 -19.79 -25.94
C ALA A 340 -9.01 -18.99 -25.81
N GLY A 341 -8.86 -17.92 -26.58
CA GLY A 341 -7.69 -17.06 -26.51
C GLY A 341 -7.58 -16.25 -25.22
N MET A 342 -8.72 -15.79 -24.66
CA MET A 342 -8.76 -15.08 -23.38
C MET A 342 -8.23 -15.96 -22.24
N ALA A 343 -8.58 -17.24 -22.21
CA ALA A 343 -8.07 -18.17 -21.18
C ALA A 343 -6.54 -18.28 -21.25
N VAL A 344 -5.96 -18.41 -22.46
CA VAL A 344 -4.52 -18.44 -22.66
C VAL A 344 -3.87 -17.11 -22.25
N ASN A 345 -4.43 -15.98 -22.69
CA ASN A 345 -3.89 -14.66 -22.36
C ASN A 345 -3.94 -14.37 -20.86
N ALA A 346 -5.00 -14.77 -20.16
CA ALA A 346 -5.11 -14.61 -18.71
C ALA A 346 -4.02 -15.39 -17.96
N VAL A 347 -3.78 -16.65 -18.34
CA VAL A 347 -2.73 -17.49 -17.72
C VAL A 347 -1.35 -16.91 -17.97
N VAL A 348 -1.02 -16.56 -19.21
CA VAL A 348 0.31 -16.07 -19.61
C VAL A 348 0.56 -14.68 -19.01
N SER A 349 -0.39 -13.74 -19.14
CA SER A 349 -0.25 -12.38 -18.61
C SER A 349 -0.11 -12.37 -17.09
N LEU A 350 -0.85 -13.21 -16.36
CA LEU A 350 -0.73 -13.34 -14.91
C LEU A 350 0.61 -13.95 -14.49
N ARG A 351 1.18 -14.86 -15.27
CA ARG A 351 2.52 -15.42 -15.03
C ARG A 351 3.62 -14.41 -15.35
N LEU A 352 3.53 -13.69 -16.46
CA LEU A 352 4.47 -12.63 -16.82
C LEU A 352 4.49 -11.50 -15.79
N VAL A 353 3.31 -11.09 -15.29
CA VAL A 353 3.21 -10.10 -14.21
C VAL A 353 3.76 -10.65 -12.89
N ARG A 354 3.65 -11.96 -12.60
CA ARG A 354 4.30 -12.57 -11.43
C ARG A 354 5.82 -12.67 -11.60
N TRP A 355 6.33 -12.85 -12.81
CA TRP A 355 7.75 -12.92 -13.09
C TRP A 355 8.42 -11.54 -13.08
N GLY A 356 7.70 -10.49 -13.50
CA GLY A 356 8.08 -9.09 -13.30
C GLY A 356 7.98 -8.62 -11.82
N ARG A 357 7.30 -9.37 -10.96
CA ARG A 357 7.32 -9.23 -9.49
C ARG A 357 8.51 -9.95 -8.85
N ARG A 358 9.71 -9.69 -9.24
CA ARG A 358 10.69 -9.31 -8.23
C ARG A 358 10.11 -8.03 -7.65
N VAL A 359 9.68 -8.03 -6.38
CA VAL A 359 9.05 -6.92 -5.69
C VAL A 359 9.67 -5.64 -6.21
N PRO A 360 8.96 -4.82 -7.02
CA PRO A 360 9.43 -3.47 -7.19
C PRO A 360 9.39 -2.96 -5.78
N ASP A 361 10.46 -2.40 -5.27
CA ASP A 361 10.39 -1.59 -4.09
C ASP A 361 9.17 -0.72 -4.28
N SER A 362 8.15 -0.98 -3.46
CA SER A 362 6.97 -0.13 -3.51
C SER A 362 7.50 1.28 -3.29
N PRO A 363 6.96 2.32 -3.94
CA PRO A 363 7.32 3.70 -3.62
C PRO A 363 7.29 3.94 -2.10
N VAL A 364 6.45 3.20 -1.38
CA VAL A 364 6.35 3.14 0.07
C VAL A 364 7.61 2.59 0.74
N GLY A 365 8.22 1.51 0.23
CA GLY A 365 9.49 1.00 0.77
C GLY A 365 10.65 1.96 0.54
N SER A 366 10.71 2.58 -0.65
CA SER A 366 11.70 3.62 -0.95
C SER A 366 11.46 4.88 -0.12
N LEU A 367 10.21 5.29 0.11
CA LEU A 367 9.88 6.45 0.92
C LEU A 367 10.18 6.21 2.40
N ALA A 368 9.84 5.05 2.95
CA ALA A 368 10.19 4.65 4.31
C ALA A 368 11.71 4.59 4.51
N LEU A 369 12.46 4.09 3.53
CA LEU A 369 13.91 4.13 3.49
C LEU A 369 14.43 5.57 3.57
N LEU A 370 13.93 6.45 2.71
CA LEU A 370 14.35 7.84 2.66
C LEU A 370 14.03 8.59 3.95
N GLN A 371 12.88 8.36 4.55
CA GLN A 371 12.51 8.90 5.85
C GLN A 371 13.46 8.46 6.97
N ARG A 372 13.82 7.16 7.01
CA ARG A 372 14.77 6.62 8.00
C ARG A 372 16.16 7.23 7.83
N LEU A 373 16.62 7.36 6.59
CA LEU A 373 17.91 7.94 6.29
C LEU A 373 17.93 9.43 6.58
N ALA A 374 16.88 10.17 6.21
CA ALA A 374 16.73 11.58 6.54
C ALA A 374 16.75 11.81 8.05
N ARG A 375 16.02 11.02 8.83
CA ARG A 375 16.04 11.11 10.31
C ARG A 375 17.39 10.75 10.90
N ALA A 376 18.02 9.66 10.45
CA ALA A 376 19.31 9.21 10.96
C ALA A 376 20.42 10.25 10.72
N ALA A 377 20.42 10.88 9.55
CA ALA A 377 21.35 11.93 9.17
C ALA A 377 20.88 13.34 9.55
N ARG A 378 19.72 13.50 10.19
CA ARG A 378 19.09 14.81 10.47
C ARG A 378 18.96 15.69 9.21
N ALA A 379 18.70 15.07 8.07
CA ALA A 379 18.52 15.73 6.79
C ALA A 379 17.11 16.36 6.68
N ASP A 380 17.00 17.48 6.00
CA ASP A 380 15.73 18.14 5.75
C ASP A 380 14.99 17.50 4.56
N GLN A 381 15.76 17.00 3.58
CA GLN A 381 15.23 16.29 2.42
C GLN A 381 16.06 15.03 2.09
N ALA A 382 15.42 14.02 1.53
CA ALA A 382 16.07 12.84 0.99
C ALA A 382 15.46 12.46 -0.36
N ALA A 383 16.29 12.03 -1.30
CA ALA A 383 15.82 11.57 -2.61
C ALA A 383 16.58 10.31 -3.03
N LEU A 384 15.88 9.37 -3.66
CA LEU A 384 16.45 8.23 -4.35
C LEU A 384 16.51 8.55 -5.85
N LEU A 385 17.70 8.55 -6.41
CA LEU A 385 17.93 8.83 -7.82
C LEU A 385 18.35 7.54 -8.55
N GLY A 386 17.74 7.30 -9.70
CA GLY A 386 18.11 6.20 -10.60
C GLY A 386 19.40 6.49 -11.37
N VAL A 387 19.85 5.52 -12.18
CA VAL A 387 21.06 5.62 -13.01
C VAL A 387 20.99 6.78 -14.01
N ASP A 388 19.80 7.07 -14.51
CA ASP A 388 19.46 8.15 -15.42
C ASP A 388 19.17 9.50 -14.72
N MET A 389 19.48 9.61 -13.43
CA MET A 389 19.14 10.76 -12.59
C MET A 389 17.62 10.99 -12.40
N ALA A 390 16.78 10.07 -12.84
CA ALA A 390 15.35 10.15 -12.56
C ALA A 390 15.10 10.06 -11.05
N VAL A 391 14.25 10.92 -10.51
CA VAL A 391 13.82 10.87 -9.11
C VAL A 391 12.87 9.69 -8.95
N LEU A 392 13.33 8.64 -8.27
CA LEU A 392 12.57 7.42 -8.02
C LEU A 392 11.63 7.59 -6.82
N ALA A 393 12.10 8.33 -5.80
CA ALA A 393 11.33 8.73 -4.62
C ALA A 393 11.96 9.97 -3.99
N SER A 394 11.19 10.78 -3.28
CA SER A 394 11.68 11.93 -2.50
C SER A 394 10.90 12.08 -1.19
N TYR A 395 11.56 12.62 -0.15
CA TYR A 395 10.98 12.88 1.16
C TYR A 395 11.44 14.27 1.68
N PRO A 396 10.58 15.09 2.22
CA PRO A 396 9.10 15.04 2.13
C PRO A 396 8.65 15.13 0.67
N GLY A 397 7.43 14.70 0.36
CA GLY A 397 6.90 14.39 -0.97
C GLY A 397 6.86 15.51 -2.04
N GLU A 398 7.61 16.58 -1.88
CA GLU A 398 7.78 17.64 -2.87
C GLU A 398 8.55 17.16 -4.09
N GLN A 399 8.27 17.72 -5.27
CA GLN A 399 8.98 17.43 -6.51
C GLN A 399 10.45 17.88 -6.41
N TYR A 400 11.31 16.98 -5.97
CA TYR A 400 12.75 17.23 -5.95
C TYR A 400 13.30 17.31 -7.38
N ARG A 401 14.05 18.39 -7.68
CA ARG A 401 14.78 18.53 -8.95
C ARG A 401 16.29 18.56 -8.67
N PRO A 402 17.07 17.57 -9.17
CA PRO A 402 18.50 17.54 -8.94
C PRO A 402 19.20 18.79 -9.51
N THR A 403 19.93 19.51 -8.66
CA THR A 403 20.77 20.65 -9.08
C THR A 403 22.02 20.16 -9.83
N ARG A 404 22.76 21.08 -10.47
CA ARG A 404 24.02 20.77 -11.16
C ARG A 404 25.04 20.16 -10.20
N THR A 405 25.17 20.71 -9.00
CA THR A 405 26.05 20.21 -7.94
C THR A 405 25.70 18.77 -7.53
N VAL A 406 24.42 18.46 -7.34
CA VAL A 406 23.97 17.09 -7.02
C VAL A 406 24.30 16.13 -8.15
N ARG A 407 24.16 16.54 -9.42
CA ARG A 407 24.53 15.71 -10.57
C ARG A 407 26.03 15.37 -10.62
N ASP A 408 26.87 16.33 -10.29
CA ASP A 408 28.32 16.12 -10.27
C ASP A 408 28.75 15.24 -9.11
N LEU A 409 28.20 15.43 -7.93
CA LEU A 409 28.44 14.56 -6.76
C LEU A 409 27.91 13.14 -7.00
N TRP A 410 26.75 13.03 -7.64
CA TRP A 410 26.17 11.75 -8.01
C TRP A 410 27.06 10.95 -8.97
N ARG A 411 27.66 11.61 -9.99
CA ARG A 411 28.62 10.97 -10.91
C ARG A 411 29.86 10.49 -10.17
N ARG A 412 30.46 11.36 -9.32
CA ARG A 412 31.65 11.02 -8.51
C ARG A 412 31.39 9.85 -7.57
N ALA A 413 30.26 9.83 -6.86
CA ALA A 413 29.90 8.68 -6.01
C ALA A 413 29.76 7.37 -6.80
N GLY A 414 29.37 7.44 -8.09
CA GLY A 414 29.28 6.30 -8.97
C GLY A 414 30.60 5.73 -9.40
N THR A 415 31.56 6.58 -9.69
CA THR A 415 32.91 6.15 -10.11
C THR A 415 33.75 5.67 -8.93
N SER A 416 33.57 6.24 -7.74
CA SER A 416 34.33 5.85 -6.55
C SER A 416 33.72 4.68 -5.77
N GLY A 417 32.43 4.39 -5.94
CA GLY A 417 31.70 3.43 -5.13
C GLY A 417 31.57 3.83 -3.64
N GLN A 418 31.99 5.02 -3.27
CA GLN A 418 31.98 5.53 -1.90
C GLN A 418 30.93 6.62 -1.70
N ALA A 419 30.47 6.79 -0.46
CA ALA A 419 29.63 7.90 -0.08
C ALA A 419 30.43 9.22 -0.12
N ILE A 420 29.81 10.28 -0.68
CA ILE A 420 30.42 11.59 -0.80
C ILE A 420 29.61 12.57 0.04
N MET A 421 30.30 13.34 0.88
CA MET A 421 29.73 14.46 1.61
C MET A 421 30.29 15.78 1.05
N TRP A 422 29.40 16.71 0.81
CA TRP A 422 29.72 18.05 0.35
C TRP A 422 29.09 19.09 1.29
N THR A 423 29.85 20.13 1.61
CA THR A 423 29.39 21.24 2.44
C THR A 423 29.74 22.54 1.75
N THR A 424 28.89 23.55 1.90
CA THR A 424 29.16 24.90 1.38
C THR A 424 30.41 25.46 2.10
N PRO A 425 31.45 25.93 1.37
CA PRO A 425 32.62 26.54 2.00
C PRO A 425 32.22 27.76 2.85
N PRO A 426 32.85 27.97 4.01
CA PRO A 426 32.54 29.08 4.90
C PRO A 426 32.78 30.47 4.24
N SER A 427 33.65 30.56 3.23
CA SER A 427 33.99 31.74 2.46
C SER A 427 33.20 31.89 1.15
N GLY A 428 32.19 31.05 0.90
CA GLY A 428 31.42 31.08 -0.33
C GLY A 428 30.53 32.34 -0.43
N SER A 429 30.63 33.04 -1.55
CA SER A 429 29.79 34.18 -1.86
C SER A 429 28.31 33.87 -1.75
N ALA A 430 27.46 34.84 -1.44
CA ALA A 430 25.99 34.69 -1.41
C ALA A 430 25.42 34.08 -2.72
N GLN A 431 26.12 34.31 -3.85
CA GLN A 431 25.82 33.69 -5.15
C GLN A 431 25.98 32.15 -5.20
N ALA A 432 27.00 31.58 -4.51
CA ALA A 432 27.18 30.12 -4.44
C ALA A 432 26.08 29.44 -3.64
N ARG A 433 25.56 30.09 -2.59
CA ARG A 433 24.41 29.62 -1.82
C ARG A 433 23.10 29.70 -2.61
N ALA A 434 22.89 30.78 -3.36
CA ALA A 434 21.68 30.99 -4.17
C ALA A 434 21.57 29.97 -5.32
N SER A 435 22.71 29.46 -5.85
CA SER A 435 22.72 28.51 -6.97
C SER A 435 22.44 27.05 -6.57
N VAL A 436 22.66 26.68 -5.29
CA VAL A 436 22.54 25.30 -4.81
C VAL A 436 21.29 25.10 -3.94
N GLY A 437 20.84 26.14 -3.23
CA GLY A 437 19.64 26.10 -2.38
C GLY A 437 19.75 25.21 -1.15
N VAL A 438 20.94 24.63 -0.87
CA VAL A 438 21.20 23.73 0.26
C VAL A 438 22.57 24.00 0.86
N ASP A 439 22.71 23.80 2.19
CA ASP A 439 23.96 24.06 2.90
C ASP A 439 24.91 22.85 2.89
N SER A 440 24.38 21.66 2.78
CA SER A 440 25.19 20.43 2.67
C SER A 440 24.44 19.26 2.03
N ILE A 441 25.19 18.36 1.39
CA ILE A 441 24.69 17.22 0.61
C ILE A 441 25.48 15.98 0.99
N ILE A 442 24.79 14.86 1.21
CA ILE A 442 25.40 13.53 1.27
C ILE A 442 24.84 12.70 0.10
N VAL A 443 25.70 12.06 -0.68
CA VAL A 443 25.33 11.09 -1.73
C VAL A 443 25.86 9.72 -1.33
N ILE A 444 24.98 8.75 -1.16
CA ILE A 444 25.32 7.38 -0.74
C ILE A 444 25.00 6.43 -1.91
N PRO A 445 25.98 5.64 -2.39
CA PRO A 445 25.69 4.54 -3.33
C PRO A 445 24.83 3.49 -2.67
N ALA A 446 23.76 3.06 -3.32
CA ALA A 446 22.91 1.97 -2.84
C ALA A 446 23.57 0.62 -3.23
N ALA A 447 24.58 0.19 -2.48
CA ALA A 447 25.34 -1.04 -2.73
C ALA A 447 24.55 -2.34 -2.53
N ALA A 448 23.33 -2.28 -2.01
CA ALA A 448 22.50 -3.44 -1.69
C ALA A 448 20.99 -3.17 -1.91
N GLY A 449 20.64 -2.29 -2.82
CA GLY A 449 19.24 -2.01 -3.19
C GLY A 449 18.86 -2.72 -4.49
N PRO A 450 17.55 -2.91 -4.74
CA PRO A 450 17.02 -3.70 -5.87
C PRO A 450 17.24 -3.06 -7.25
N ARG A 451 18.05 -2.00 -7.35
CA ARG A 451 18.41 -1.36 -8.62
C ARG A 451 19.90 -1.05 -8.63
N ASP A 452 20.65 -1.82 -9.39
CA ASP A 452 22.05 -1.53 -9.68
C ASP A 452 22.22 -0.07 -10.12
N GLY A 453 23.06 0.69 -9.41
CA GLY A 453 23.41 2.07 -9.73
C GLY A 453 22.49 3.16 -9.15
N ALA A 454 21.42 2.85 -8.41
CA ALA A 454 20.66 3.87 -7.70
C ALA A 454 21.45 4.46 -6.52
N ARG A 455 21.19 5.74 -6.18
CA ARG A 455 21.89 6.46 -5.10
C ARG A 455 20.93 7.27 -4.28
N VAL A 456 21.18 7.32 -2.98
CA VAL A 456 20.43 8.18 -2.06
C VAL A 456 21.14 9.51 -1.93
N VAL A 457 20.38 10.59 -2.03
CA VAL A 457 20.83 11.95 -1.82
C VAL A 457 20.13 12.50 -0.59
N LEU A 458 20.89 12.96 0.39
CA LEU A 458 20.39 13.62 1.59
C LEU A 458 20.77 15.10 1.52
N LEU A 459 19.83 15.99 1.83
CA LEU A 459 19.97 17.44 1.70
C LEU A 459 19.66 18.09 3.05
N ARG A 460 20.47 19.09 3.43
CA ARG A 460 20.26 19.90 4.62
C ARG A 460 20.28 21.39 4.25
N HIS A 461 19.22 22.08 4.60
CA HIS A 461 19.02 23.52 4.38
C HIS A 461 19.34 24.36 5.64
N ARG A 462 19.75 23.73 6.73
CA ARG A 462 20.08 24.40 7.99
C ARG A 462 21.51 24.92 7.97
N ARG A 463 21.77 26.00 8.71
CA ARG A 463 23.11 26.61 8.83
C ARG A 463 24.20 25.69 9.38
N THR A 464 23.84 24.56 9.99
CA THR A 464 24.81 23.57 10.46
C THR A 464 25.03 22.50 9.39
N PRO A 465 26.22 22.38 8.80
CA PRO A 465 26.48 21.37 7.78
C PRO A 465 26.41 19.94 8.33
N PHE A 466 26.32 18.95 7.46
CA PHE A 466 26.48 17.55 7.85
C PHE A 466 27.85 17.28 8.46
N THR A 467 27.89 16.42 9.48
CA THR A 467 29.12 15.97 10.12
C THR A 467 29.44 14.53 9.70
N SER A 468 30.68 14.08 9.99
CA SER A 468 31.04 12.66 9.82
C SER A 468 30.09 11.73 10.61
N ALA A 469 29.65 12.15 11.79
CA ALA A 469 28.68 11.40 12.59
C ALA A 469 27.31 11.22 11.91
N ASP A 470 26.83 12.22 11.16
CA ASP A 470 25.59 12.15 10.39
C ASP A 470 25.76 11.16 9.21
N LEU A 471 26.90 11.20 8.52
CA LEU A 471 27.24 10.24 7.46
C LEU A 471 27.31 8.81 8.01
N ASP A 472 28.01 8.59 9.12
CA ASP A 472 28.12 7.27 9.76
C ASP A 472 26.73 6.74 10.20
N ALA A 473 25.87 7.63 10.71
CA ALA A 473 24.50 7.25 11.08
C ALA A 473 23.69 6.78 9.86
N ALA A 474 23.79 7.50 8.75
CA ALA A 474 23.15 7.12 7.49
C ALA A 474 23.70 5.81 6.93
N MET A 475 25.03 5.62 6.94
CA MET A 475 25.69 4.40 6.48
C MET A 475 25.33 3.19 7.34
N ARG A 476 25.33 3.30 8.68
CA ARG A 476 24.86 2.22 9.57
C ARG A 476 23.41 1.85 9.30
N GLN A 477 22.56 2.81 9.02
CA GLN A 477 21.16 2.56 8.70
C GLN A 477 21.00 1.82 7.36
N MET A 478 21.76 2.22 6.34
CA MET A 478 21.81 1.52 5.03
C MET A 478 22.27 0.06 5.20
N GLN A 479 23.34 -0.19 5.94
CA GLN A 479 23.86 -1.54 6.19
C GLN A 479 22.86 -2.43 6.97
N ARG A 480 22.15 -1.87 7.97
CA ARG A 480 21.11 -2.60 8.70
C ARG A 480 19.97 -3.05 7.78
N LEU A 481 19.59 -2.21 6.85
CA LEU A 481 18.53 -2.52 5.87
C LEU A 481 18.98 -3.58 4.87
N GLY A 482 20.20 -3.48 4.34
CA GLY A 482 20.77 -4.50 3.44
C GLY A 482 20.90 -5.88 4.10
N ARG A 483 21.28 -5.94 5.40
CA ARG A 483 21.34 -7.21 6.16
C ARG A 483 19.94 -7.79 6.44
N ALA A 484 18.93 -6.96 6.65
CA ALA A 484 17.55 -7.39 6.85
C ALA A 484 17.00 -8.04 5.56
N ASP A 485 17.27 -7.44 4.39
CA ASP A 485 16.89 -8.00 3.09
C ASP A 485 17.62 -9.30 2.76
N ALA A 486 18.93 -9.39 3.04
CA ALA A 486 19.72 -10.60 2.85
C ALA A 486 19.21 -11.77 3.73
N ARG A 487 18.83 -11.49 5.00
CA ARG A 487 18.22 -12.49 5.89
C ARG A 487 16.83 -12.93 5.42
N ALA A 488 16.01 -12.00 4.94
CA ALA A 488 14.68 -12.30 4.38
C ALA A 488 14.76 -13.15 3.09
N GLN A 489 15.84 -13.03 2.33
CA GLN A 489 16.10 -13.87 1.15
C GLN A 489 16.64 -15.25 1.53
N ALA A 490 17.51 -15.37 2.53
CA ALA A 490 18.04 -16.64 3.01
C ALA A 490 16.97 -17.57 3.62
N THR A 491 15.93 -17.00 4.24
CA THR A 491 14.79 -17.78 4.78
C THR A 491 13.78 -18.23 3.71
N LYS A 492 13.92 -17.82 2.46
CA LYS A 492 13.06 -18.22 1.32
C LYS A 492 13.59 -19.37 0.48
N VAL A 493 14.78 -19.90 0.77
CA VAL A 493 15.32 -21.09 0.11
C VAL A 493 14.82 -22.30 0.89
N PRO A 494 13.99 -23.20 0.32
CA PRO A 494 13.61 -24.45 0.97
C PRO A 494 14.88 -25.32 1.12
N PRO A 495 15.01 -26.11 2.20
CA PRO A 495 16.13 -26.99 2.35
C PRO A 495 16.11 -28.03 1.22
N THR A 496 17.13 -28.03 0.39
CA THR A 496 17.38 -29.09 -0.57
C THR A 496 17.66 -30.38 0.18
N SER A 497 16.67 -31.27 0.21
CA SER A 497 16.83 -32.64 0.69
C SER A 497 17.62 -33.44 -0.35
N SER A 498 18.94 -33.46 -0.22
CA SER A 498 19.78 -34.46 -0.84
C SER A 498 20.28 -35.43 0.24
N ARG A 499 19.46 -36.42 0.59
CA ARG A 499 19.98 -37.70 1.12
C ARG A 499 20.13 -38.64 -0.08
N ILE A 500 21.33 -38.69 -0.62
CA ILE A 500 21.79 -39.84 -1.41
C ILE A 500 22.32 -40.82 -0.36
N SER A 501 21.61 -41.94 -0.18
CA SER A 501 22.12 -43.10 0.51
C SER A 501 23.09 -43.82 -0.44
N PRO A 502 24.26 -44.27 0.03
CA PRO A 502 25.08 -45.17 -0.75
C PRO A 502 24.51 -46.61 -0.56
N ASP A 503 24.14 -47.24 -1.67
CA ASP A 503 23.89 -48.68 -1.70
C ASP A 503 25.20 -49.46 -1.44
N PRO A 504 25.16 -50.55 -0.63
CA PRO A 504 26.30 -51.45 -0.52
C PRO A 504 26.31 -52.43 -1.66
N VAL A 505 27.45 -52.52 -2.32
CA VAL A 505 27.81 -53.54 -3.28
C VAL A 505 27.70 -54.94 -2.66
N ARG A 506 26.88 -55.79 -3.23
CA ARG A 506 27.12 -57.23 -3.53
C ARG A 506 26.25 -57.68 -4.67
#